data_9f6e80d39b9759fbea000759a94f3ab2
#
_entry.id   9f6e80d39b9759fbea000759a94f3ab2
#
_cell.length_a   1.000
_cell.length_b   1.000
_cell.length_c   1.000
_cell.angle_alpha   90.00
_cell.angle_beta   90.00
_cell.angle_gamma   90.00
#
_symmetry.space_group_name_H-M   'P 1'
#
loop_
_entity.id
_entity.type
_entity.pdbx_description
1 polymer ?
#
loop_
_entity_poly.entity_id
_entity_poly.type
_entity_poly.pdbx_seq_one_letter_code
_entity_poly.pdbx_strand_id
1 'polypeptide(L)'
;MKISNLKAALIMCVALTVASLNPKIALAQQASSKAQKQPNIIVILADDLGFGDLGSFGGRTIRTPNLDRMAREGGRLTRFFASANVCTPSRAGLLTGRYAARSGLAVGVIYPHSTYGLPESEVTLPELLVDAGYRTAMLGKWHLGSVASAWPTRHGFQSFWGVPWSNDMNPLPLYRDMTILEEPLVQETFAERLVEEAKGVINSPSDKPFFLYVAHIAPHVPLRPGPAFRGKSQQGLYGDFVEEMDWTTGEILKALKAAGKDQDTLVIFTSDNGPWWEGSSGPLRDRKGSTYEGAYGVPFIARWPGKIPSGTVSDQMSMNIDLLPTLAALAGAKVPTDRVIDGQNIWPILSKRGAVTPHDKLYFFSNANIAAVRTQDWRMVVRAYYLNFDAPLDQFNYRLLFNMKNDRGETVSLADRFPEIVDRLKAMIDAARAEFGAITQQRTSPQADGPIQLPNETRPLKKAP
;
A
#
# COMPACT_ATOMS: atom_id res chain seq x y z
N MET A 1 -17.40 -37.66 -76.99
CA MET A 1 -18.85 -37.49 -76.75
C MET A 1 -19.23 -38.32 -75.55
N LYS A 2 -19.72 -37.68 -74.45
CA LYS A 2 -20.31 -38.31 -73.27
C LYS A 2 -19.44 -39.18 -72.37
N ILE A 3 -18.74 -38.58 -71.36
CA ILE A 3 -18.64 -39.09 -69.97
C ILE A 3 -18.45 -37.84 -69.10
N SER A 4 -19.52 -37.24 -68.71
CA SER A 4 -19.58 -36.24 -67.65
C SER A 4 -20.97 -36.38 -67.06
N ASN A 5 -21.15 -37.03 -65.89
CA ASN A 5 -22.31 -36.93 -65.01
C ASN A 5 -22.37 -38.11 -64.01
N LEU A 6 -21.27 -38.38 -63.31
CA LEU A 6 -21.32 -39.39 -62.25
C LEU A 6 -20.42 -39.07 -61.06
N LYS A 7 -20.18 -37.78 -60.80
CA LYS A 7 -19.41 -37.32 -59.60
C LYS A 7 -20.12 -36.30 -58.72
N ALA A 8 -21.41 -36.00 -59.02
CA ALA A 8 -22.15 -34.99 -58.22
C ALA A 8 -23.16 -35.59 -57.23
N ALA A 9 -23.28 -36.92 -57.13
CA ALA A 9 -24.30 -37.56 -56.27
C ALA A 9 -23.76 -38.26 -55.01
N LEU A 10 -22.42 -38.16 -54.70
CA LEU A 10 -21.83 -38.88 -53.58
C LEU A 10 -21.24 -37.93 -52.51
N ILE A 11 -21.46 -36.63 -52.60
CA ILE A 11 -20.99 -35.64 -51.62
C ILE A 11 -22.15 -35.06 -50.75
N MET A 12 -23.38 -35.45 -51.01
CA MET A 12 -24.55 -34.91 -50.29
C MET A 12 -25.15 -35.83 -49.22
N CYS A 13 -24.56 -36.99 -48.90
CA CYS A 13 -25.04 -37.93 -47.89
C CYS A 13 -24.11 -38.10 -46.65
N VAL A 14 -23.03 -37.34 -46.51
CA VAL A 14 -22.14 -37.41 -45.31
C VAL A 14 -22.25 -36.19 -44.40
N ALA A 15 -23.09 -35.21 -44.71
CA ALA A 15 -23.23 -33.97 -43.95
C ALA A 15 -24.43 -33.93 -42.98
N LEU A 16 -25.12 -35.04 -42.70
CA LEU A 16 -26.34 -35.06 -41.87
C LEU A 16 -26.36 -36.06 -40.71
N THR A 17 -25.22 -36.53 -40.24
CA THR A 17 -25.14 -37.46 -39.08
C THR A 17 -24.11 -37.08 -38.01
N VAL A 18 -23.85 -35.80 -37.73
CA VAL A 18 -23.13 -35.37 -36.54
C VAL A 18 -23.82 -34.14 -35.94
N ALA A 19 -25.08 -34.28 -35.56
CA ALA A 19 -25.79 -33.25 -34.80
C ALA A 19 -26.67 -33.90 -33.73
N SER A 20 -26.12 -34.86 -32.99
CA SER A 20 -26.66 -35.33 -31.71
C SER A 20 -25.55 -35.43 -30.67
N LEU A 21 -24.83 -34.29 -30.47
CA LEU A 21 -23.96 -34.10 -29.33
C LEU A 21 -24.83 -33.87 -28.10
N ASN A 22 -24.79 -34.82 -27.21
CA ASN A 22 -25.45 -34.91 -25.92
C ASN A 22 -25.61 -33.56 -25.21
N PRO A 23 -26.83 -33.09 -24.93
CA PRO A 23 -27.05 -31.89 -24.13
C PRO A 23 -26.55 -32.03 -22.67
N LYS A 24 -26.23 -33.26 -22.22
CA LYS A 24 -25.62 -33.53 -20.92
C LYS A 24 -24.15 -33.15 -20.83
N ILE A 25 -23.40 -33.01 -21.94
CA ILE A 25 -22.00 -32.59 -21.93
C ILE A 25 -21.90 -31.05 -21.93
N ALA A 26 -22.83 -30.36 -22.57
CA ALA A 26 -22.89 -28.89 -22.49
C ALA A 26 -23.34 -28.37 -21.10
N LEU A 27 -24.21 -29.12 -20.41
CA LEU A 27 -24.60 -28.80 -19.04
C LEU A 27 -23.51 -29.17 -18.00
N ALA A 28 -22.61 -30.12 -18.29
CA ALA A 28 -21.50 -30.48 -17.41
C ALA A 28 -20.32 -29.49 -17.51
N GLN A 29 -20.17 -28.75 -18.60
CA GLN A 29 -19.17 -27.68 -18.73
C GLN A 29 -19.63 -26.33 -18.17
N GLN A 30 -20.91 -26.17 -17.88
CA GLN A 30 -21.47 -24.99 -17.17
C GLN A 30 -21.59 -25.22 -15.67
N ALA A 31 -21.29 -26.44 -15.18
CA ALA A 31 -21.30 -26.74 -13.78
C ALA A 31 -19.90 -26.53 -13.20
N SER A 32 -19.77 -25.44 -12.44
CA SER A 32 -18.70 -25.23 -11.45
C SER A 32 -17.48 -24.43 -11.93
N SER A 33 -17.65 -23.21 -12.37
CA SER A 33 -16.83 -22.17 -11.78
C SER A 33 -17.38 -21.95 -10.35
N LYS A 34 -16.94 -22.72 -9.35
CA LYS A 34 -17.12 -22.31 -7.95
C LYS A 34 -16.59 -20.89 -7.89
N ALA A 35 -17.48 -19.90 -7.73
CA ALA A 35 -17.08 -18.52 -7.55
C ALA A 35 -15.97 -18.54 -6.48
N GLN A 36 -14.78 -18.10 -6.85
CA GLN A 36 -13.64 -18.15 -5.94
C GLN A 36 -14.04 -17.33 -4.72
N LYS A 37 -14.09 -17.99 -3.55
CA LYS A 37 -14.47 -17.33 -2.29
C LYS A 37 -13.56 -16.11 -2.11
N GLN A 38 -14.17 -14.95 -1.96
CA GLN A 38 -13.45 -13.71 -1.67
C GLN A 38 -12.68 -13.85 -0.35
N PRO A 39 -11.38 -13.51 -0.32
CA PRO A 39 -10.60 -13.59 0.91
C PRO A 39 -10.98 -12.49 1.90
N ASN A 40 -10.78 -12.73 3.19
CA ASN A 40 -10.57 -11.62 4.11
C ASN A 40 -9.23 -10.97 3.80
N ILE A 41 -9.11 -9.67 4.05
CA ILE A 41 -7.91 -8.90 3.76
C ILE A 41 -7.54 -8.10 5.01
N ILE A 42 -6.28 -8.24 5.45
CA ILE A 42 -5.70 -7.41 6.51
C ILE A 42 -4.47 -6.72 5.93
N VAL A 43 -4.41 -5.39 6.04
CA VAL A 43 -3.22 -4.61 5.76
C VAL A 43 -2.74 -3.98 7.05
N ILE A 44 -1.55 -4.36 7.50
CA ILE A 44 -0.87 -3.82 8.67
C ILE A 44 0.18 -2.83 8.16
N LEU A 45 0.03 -1.57 8.53
CA LEU A 45 0.92 -0.48 8.12
C LEU A 45 1.67 0.06 9.33
N ALA A 46 2.99 -0.04 9.33
CA ALA A 46 3.86 0.63 10.27
C ALA A 46 4.00 2.12 9.91
N ASP A 47 4.42 2.93 10.86
CA ASP A 47 4.68 4.36 10.72
C ASP A 47 6.18 4.62 10.94
N ASP A 48 6.93 4.99 9.89
CA ASP A 48 8.38 5.22 9.94
C ASP A 48 9.24 3.97 10.22
N LEU A 49 8.82 2.78 9.81
CA LEU A 49 9.62 1.57 9.99
C LEU A 49 10.67 1.42 8.88
N GLY A 50 11.91 1.21 9.28
CA GLY A 50 13.02 1.03 8.36
C GLY A 50 13.06 -0.35 7.69
N PHE A 51 13.58 -0.38 6.45
CA PHE A 51 13.81 -1.62 5.72
C PHE A 51 14.72 -2.60 6.51
N GLY A 52 15.72 -2.08 7.22
CA GLY A 52 16.70 -2.86 7.96
C GLY A 52 16.30 -3.23 9.39
N ASP A 53 15.10 -2.87 9.86
CA ASP A 53 14.71 -3.09 11.25
C ASP A 53 14.16 -4.50 11.54
N LEU A 54 13.67 -5.21 10.52
CA LEU A 54 13.12 -6.54 10.68
C LEU A 54 14.16 -7.64 10.45
N GLY A 55 14.11 -8.72 11.23
CA GLY A 55 15.02 -9.87 11.10
C GLY A 55 14.98 -10.49 9.70
N SER A 56 13.80 -10.64 9.10
CA SER A 56 13.62 -11.14 7.73
C SER A 56 14.22 -10.24 6.64
N PHE A 57 14.56 -8.99 6.95
CA PHE A 57 15.22 -8.03 6.06
C PHE A 57 16.67 -7.72 6.46
N GLY A 58 17.23 -8.47 7.41
CA GLY A 58 18.63 -8.37 7.81
C GLY A 58 18.88 -7.63 9.13
N GLY A 59 17.83 -7.18 9.82
CA GLY A 59 17.92 -6.63 11.18
C GLY A 59 18.46 -7.65 12.17
N ARG A 60 19.33 -7.22 13.10
CA ARG A 60 19.96 -8.13 14.07
C ARG A 60 19.74 -7.74 15.53
N THR A 61 19.33 -6.52 15.79
CA THR A 61 19.22 -5.94 17.13
C THR A 61 17.81 -5.90 17.68
N ILE A 62 16.81 -5.90 16.78
CA ILE A 62 15.38 -5.89 17.12
C ILE A 62 14.81 -7.29 16.87
N ARG A 63 14.07 -7.81 17.82
CA ARG A 63 13.44 -9.14 17.71
C ARG A 63 12.06 -9.04 17.09
N THR A 64 11.90 -9.63 15.89
CA THR A 64 10.64 -9.61 15.16
C THR A 64 10.16 -11.03 14.79
N PRO A 65 10.01 -11.93 15.79
CA PRO A 65 9.76 -13.35 15.54
C PRO A 65 8.43 -13.64 14.82
N ASN A 66 7.40 -12.82 15.02
CA ASN A 66 6.10 -12.99 14.39
C ASN A 66 6.12 -12.55 12.93
N LEU A 67 6.71 -11.40 12.63
CA LEU A 67 6.92 -10.90 11.26
C LEU A 67 7.87 -11.81 10.49
N ASP A 68 8.94 -12.29 11.12
CA ASP A 68 9.88 -13.23 10.51
C ASP A 68 9.20 -14.58 10.21
N ARG A 69 8.33 -15.06 11.09
CA ARG A 69 7.49 -16.24 10.84
C ARG A 69 6.52 -15.98 9.69
N MET A 70 5.85 -14.82 9.67
CA MET A 70 4.93 -14.43 8.60
C MET A 70 5.65 -14.42 7.24
N ALA A 71 6.90 -13.91 7.19
CA ALA A 71 7.73 -13.92 5.99
C ALA A 71 8.12 -15.35 5.53
N ARG A 72 8.39 -16.25 6.48
CA ARG A 72 8.68 -17.66 6.17
C ARG A 72 7.45 -18.44 5.69
N GLU A 73 6.29 -18.19 6.30
CA GLU A 73 5.02 -18.83 5.94
C GLU A 73 4.41 -18.27 4.66
N GLY A 74 4.78 -17.07 4.25
CA GLY A 74 4.34 -16.37 3.06
C GLY A 74 5.49 -15.95 2.14
N GLY A 75 5.48 -14.71 1.70
CA GLY A 75 6.51 -14.12 0.85
C GLY A 75 6.88 -12.70 1.25
N ARG A 76 8.05 -12.27 0.78
CA ARG A 76 8.53 -10.89 0.96
C ARG A 76 8.99 -10.30 -0.36
N LEU A 77 8.79 -8.99 -0.52
CA LEU A 77 9.32 -8.21 -1.63
C LEU A 77 10.49 -7.37 -1.10
N THR A 78 11.65 -7.48 -1.74
CA THR A 78 12.87 -6.78 -1.33
C THR A 78 13.07 -5.44 -2.04
N ARG A 79 12.19 -5.12 -3.01
CA ARG A 79 12.14 -3.85 -3.74
C ARG A 79 10.71 -3.33 -3.79
N PHE A 80 10.11 -3.23 -2.60
CA PHE A 80 8.80 -2.59 -2.41
C PHE A 80 9.01 -1.17 -1.88
N PHE A 81 8.25 -0.23 -2.46
CA PHE A 81 8.42 1.19 -2.19
C PHE A 81 7.12 1.84 -1.70
N ALA A 82 7.26 2.79 -0.81
CA ALA A 82 6.25 3.80 -0.56
C ALA A 82 6.19 4.78 -1.75
N SER A 83 5.02 5.31 -2.06
CA SER A 83 4.85 6.26 -3.17
C SER A 83 5.28 7.69 -2.83
N ALA A 84 5.61 7.94 -1.56
CA ALA A 84 6.17 9.20 -1.10
C ALA A 84 7.13 8.97 0.08
N ASN A 85 7.93 9.98 0.38
CA ASN A 85 8.95 9.95 1.42
C ASN A 85 8.46 10.43 2.80
N VAL A 86 7.14 10.68 2.94
CA VAL A 86 6.48 11.08 4.20
C VAL A 86 5.04 10.52 4.25
N CYS A 87 4.43 10.52 5.44
CA CYS A 87 3.22 9.78 5.78
C CYS A 87 1.99 10.12 4.93
N THR A 88 1.50 11.38 4.95
CA THR A 88 0.23 11.76 4.28
C THR A 88 0.21 11.38 2.80
N PRO A 89 1.15 11.80 1.94
CA PRO A 89 1.12 11.46 0.52
C PRO A 89 1.28 9.96 0.27
N SER A 90 2.03 9.25 1.09
CA SER A 90 2.19 7.81 0.95
C SER A 90 0.90 7.05 1.29
N ARG A 91 0.22 7.43 2.39
CA ARG A 91 -1.07 6.85 2.80
C ARG A 91 -2.16 7.14 1.78
N ALA A 92 -2.19 8.37 1.21
CA ALA A 92 -3.08 8.72 0.11
C ALA A 92 -2.83 7.80 -1.10
N GLY A 93 -1.57 7.61 -1.49
CA GLY A 93 -1.20 6.72 -2.59
C GLY A 93 -1.65 5.28 -2.36
N LEU A 94 -1.41 4.73 -1.16
CA LEU A 94 -1.82 3.37 -0.80
C LEU A 94 -3.33 3.16 -0.96
N LEU A 95 -4.14 4.10 -0.48
CA LEU A 95 -5.59 3.95 -0.48
C LEU A 95 -6.24 4.27 -1.83
N THR A 96 -5.64 5.14 -2.65
CA THR A 96 -6.22 5.57 -3.94
C THR A 96 -5.64 4.84 -5.15
N GLY A 97 -4.51 4.13 -4.99
CA GLY A 97 -3.78 3.51 -6.11
C GLY A 97 -3.13 4.53 -7.06
N ARG A 98 -2.96 5.79 -6.60
CA ARG A 98 -2.50 6.92 -7.40
C ARG A 98 -1.38 7.66 -6.69
N TYR A 99 -0.45 8.24 -7.44
CA TYR A 99 0.49 9.18 -6.82
C TYR A 99 -0.26 10.35 -6.18
N ALA A 100 0.15 10.76 -4.98
CA ALA A 100 -0.50 11.82 -4.22
C ALA A 100 -0.57 13.17 -4.94
N ALA A 101 0.28 13.40 -5.93
CA ALA A 101 0.20 14.57 -6.82
C ALA A 101 -1.15 14.65 -7.54
N ARG A 102 -1.81 13.51 -7.81
CA ARG A 102 -3.13 13.48 -8.45
C ARG A 102 -4.27 13.84 -7.52
N SER A 103 -4.11 13.58 -6.21
CA SER A 103 -5.13 13.89 -5.18
C SER A 103 -4.94 15.26 -4.51
N GLY A 104 -3.86 16.00 -4.84
CA GLY A 104 -3.54 17.28 -4.20
C GLY A 104 -2.86 17.15 -2.83
N LEU A 105 -2.52 15.92 -2.39
CA LEU A 105 -1.90 15.64 -1.09
C LEU A 105 -0.38 15.38 -1.18
N ALA A 106 0.28 15.88 -2.24
CA ALA A 106 1.71 15.60 -2.44
C ALA A 106 2.63 16.43 -1.54
N VAL A 107 2.17 17.55 -0.99
CA VAL A 107 3.02 18.51 -0.27
C VAL A 107 2.85 18.37 1.24
N GLY A 108 3.95 18.07 1.93
CA GLY A 108 3.99 17.98 3.38
C GLY A 108 3.11 16.88 3.96
N VAL A 109 2.60 17.11 5.15
CA VAL A 109 1.67 16.23 5.87
C VAL A 109 0.48 17.05 6.41
N ILE A 110 -0.61 16.38 6.71
CA ILE A 110 -1.78 17.00 7.34
C ILE A 110 -1.50 17.28 8.82
N TYR A 111 -1.80 18.48 9.27
CA TYR A 111 -1.71 18.90 10.66
C TYR A 111 -3.10 19.04 11.30
N PRO A 112 -3.20 19.09 12.65
CA PRO A 112 -4.50 19.26 13.35
C PRO A 112 -5.30 20.48 12.89
N HIS A 113 -4.61 21.55 12.50
CA HIS A 113 -5.20 22.82 12.02
C HIS A 113 -5.42 22.87 10.50
N SER A 114 -5.12 21.80 9.77
CA SER A 114 -5.33 21.75 8.32
C SER A 114 -6.83 21.76 8.01
N THR A 115 -7.21 22.61 7.05
CA THR A 115 -8.61 22.78 6.61
C THR A 115 -8.95 21.93 5.38
N TYR A 116 -8.07 21.00 5.01
CA TYR A 116 -8.17 20.14 3.85
C TYR A 116 -7.75 18.71 4.19
N GLY A 117 -8.06 17.78 3.32
CA GLY A 117 -7.68 16.38 3.43
C GLY A 117 -7.91 15.62 2.13
N LEU A 118 -8.04 14.31 2.22
CA LEU A 118 -8.34 13.47 1.06
C LEU A 118 -9.68 13.90 0.45
N PRO A 119 -9.70 14.33 -0.83
CA PRO A 119 -10.94 14.79 -1.46
C PRO A 119 -11.97 13.67 -1.58
N GLU A 120 -13.25 13.98 -1.33
CA GLU A 120 -14.37 13.03 -1.54
C GLU A 120 -14.51 12.55 -3.00
N SER A 121 -13.89 13.26 -3.94
CA SER A 121 -13.83 12.85 -5.34
C SER A 121 -12.82 11.73 -5.61
N GLU A 122 -11.91 11.44 -4.68
CA GLU A 122 -11.04 10.28 -4.82
C GLU A 122 -11.81 8.99 -4.53
N VAL A 123 -11.48 7.93 -5.25
CA VAL A 123 -12.00 6.58 -4.99
C VAL A 123 -10.93 5.80 -4.26
N THR A 124 -11.30 5.26 -3.12
CA THR A 124 -10.38 4.55 -2.24
C THR A 124 -10.59 3.04 -2.30
N LEU A 125 -9.57 2.30 -1.91
CA LEU A 125 -9.64 0.84 -1.79
C LEU A 125 -10.83 0.36 -0.91
N PRO A 126 -11.07 0.90 0.30
CA PRO A 126 -12.21 0.46 1.09
C PRO A 126 -13.56 0.74 0.43
N GLU A 127 -13.73 1.82 -0.34
CA GLU A 127 -14.97 2.05 -1.12
C GLU A 127 -15.19 0.95 -2.15
N LEU A 128 -14.16 0.60 -2.93
CA LEU A 128 -14.23 -0.50 -3.90
C LEU A 128 -14.55 -1.85 -3.23
N LEU A 129 -14.03 -2.06 -2.03
CA LEU A 129 -14.28 -3.30 -1.28
C LEU A 129 -15.70 -3.32 -0.68
N VAL A 130 -16.25 -2.19 -0.24
CA VAL A 130 -17.66 -2.08 0.16
C VAL A 130 -18.58 -2.45 -1.00
N ASP A 131 -18.32 -1.91 -2.19
CA ASP A 131 -19.09 -2.24 -3.41
C ASP A 131 -18.98 -3.73 -3.78
N ALA A 132 -17.85 -4.36 -3.45
CA ALA A 132 -17.65 -5.80 -3.62
C ALA A 132 -18.24 -6.66 -2.48
N GLY A 133 -18.95 -6.04 -1.52
CA GLY A 133 -19.66 -6.73 -0.45
C GLY A 133 -18.84 -6.96 0.84
N TYR A 134 -17.65 -6.36 0.97
CA TYR A 134 -16.85 -6.44 2.19
C TYR A 134 -17.43 -5.59 3.32
N ARG A 135 -17.16 -6.02 4.56
CA ARG A 135 -17.16 -5.14 5.72
C ARG A 135 -15.79 -4.51 5.84
N THR A 136 -15.72 -3.21 6.11
CA THR A 136 -14.48 -2.46 6.16
C THR A 136 -14.30 -1.80 7.51
N ALA A 137 -13.12 -1.96 8.10
CA ALA A 137 -12.75 -1.35 9.36
C ALA A 137 -11.34 -0.77 9.30
N MET A 138 -11.17 0.39 9.91
CA MET A 138 -9.87 1.02 10.10
C MET A 138 -9.54 1.14 11.59
N LEU A 139 -8.32 0.74 11.95
CA LEU A 139 -7.77 0.89 13.29
C LEU A 139 -6.45 1.65 13.21
N GLY A 140 -6.31 2.72 14.01
CA GLY A 140 -5.04 3.42 14.14
C GLY A 140 -4.97 4.78 13.45
N LYS A 141 -3.80 5.15 12.94
CA LYS A 141 -3.49 6.47 12.39
C LYS A 141 -4.07 6.67 10.99
N TRP A 142 -4.96 7.69 10.84
CA TRP A 142 -5.53 8.09 9.55
C TRP A 142 -4.58 8.97 8.73
N HIS A 143 -4.30 10.17 9.19
CA HIS A 143 -3.38 11.17 8.64
C HIS A 143 -3.71 11.69 7.22
N LEU A 144 -4.99 11.62 6.83
CA LEU A 144 -5.46 12.10 5.52
C LEU A 144 -6.52 13.21 5.61
N GLY A 145 -6.64 13.85 6.77
CA GLY A 145 -7.54 14.97 7.02
C GLY A 145 -8.46 14.72 8.19
N SER A 146 -8.73 15.80 8.96
CA SER A 146 -9.64 15.79 10.10
C SER A 146 -10.92 16.59 9.84
N VAL A 147 -11.04 17.23 8.68
CA VAL A 147 -12.28 17.86 8.22
C VAL A 147 -13.33 16.77 7.91
N ALA A 148 -14.61 17.10 8.10
CA ALA A 148 -15.69 16.12 7.99
C ALA A 148 -15.71 15.37 6.65
N SER A 149 -15.41 16.05 5.54
CA SER A 149 -15.34 15.46 4.18
C SER A 149 -14.20 14.48 4.01
N ALA A 150 -13.09 14.63 4.76
CA ALA A 150 -11.91 13.79 4.67
C ALA A 150 -11.83 12.71 5.77
N TRP A 151 -12.91 12.51 6.52
CA TRP A 151 -12.93 11.55 7.63
C TRP A 151 -12.92 10.10 7.14
N PRO A 152 -12.29 9.13 7.85
CA PRO A 152 -12.19 7.73 7.38
C PRO A 152 -13.52 7.12 6.94
N THR A 153 -14.61 7.41 7.66
CA THR A 153 -15.94 6.88 7.32
C THR A 153 -16.59 7.53 6.08
N ARG A 154 -15.97 8.58 5.52
CA ARG A 154 -16.36 9.16 4.22
C ARG A 154 -15.62 8.54 3.04
N HIS A 155 -14.59 7.75 3.32
CA HIS A 155 -13.72 7.10 2.36
C HIS A 155 -13.82 5.57 2.44
N GLY A 156 -15.04 5.05 2.68
CA GLY A 156 -15.36 3.64 2.57
C GLY A 156 -15.06 2.78 3.80
N PHE A 157 -14.54 3.32 4.89
CA PHE A 157 -14.47 2.58 6.15
C PHE A 157 -15.81 2.65 6.89
N GLN A 158 -16.42 1.51 7.19
CA GLN A 158 -17.69 1.42 7.91
C GLN A 158 -17.53 1.61 9.42
N SER A 159 -16.30 1.43 9.93
CA SER A 159 -15.94 1.76 11.30
C SER A 159 -14.51 2.29 11.37
N PHE A 160 -14.28 3.19 12.30
CA PHE A 160 -12.98 3.77 12.60
C PHE A 160 -12.73 3.77 14.11
N TRP A 161 -11.55 3.29 14.51
CA TRP A 161 -11.01 3.46 15.86
C TRP A 161 -9.56 3.89 15.75
N GLY A 162 -9.19 5.06 16.26
CA GLY A 162 -7.82 5.52 16.11
C GLY A 162 -7.63 7.02 16.29
N VAL A 163 -6.52 7.51 15.75
CA VAL A 163 -6.11 8.91 15.81
C VAL A 163 -6.15 9.56 14.43
N PRO A 164 -6.60 10.83 14.34
CA PRO A 164 -6.80 11.50 13.06
C PRO A 164 -5.51 11.96 12.38
N TRP A 165 -4.43 12.13 13.13
CA TRP A 165 -3.11 12.59 12.66
C TRP A 165 -1.97 11.86 13.35
N SER A 166 -0.74 12.37 13.22
CA SER A 166 0.45 11.75 13.79
C SER A 166 0.51 11.89 15.31
N ASN A 167 1.07 10.89 15.99
CA ASN A 167 1.10 10.79 17.44
C ASN A 167 2.03 11.82 18.13
N ASP A 168 2.82 12.58 17.38
CA ASP A 168 3.63 13.72 17.82
C ASP A 168 2.88 15.07 17.77
N MET A 169 1.65 15.08 17.24
CA MET A 169 0.83 16.28 17.07
C MET A 169 -0.17 16.44 18.24
N ASN A 170 -0.37 17.68 18.70
CA ASN A 170 -1.26 17.99 19.82
C ASN A 170 -2.41 18.91 19.39
N PRO A 171 -3.62 18.71 19.97
CA PRO A 171 -4.00 17.60 20.86
C PRO A 171 -3.99 16.26 20.11
N LEU A 172 -3.87 15.14 20.84
CA LEU A 172 -3.95 13.80 20.25
C LEU A 172 -5.17 13.06 20.79
N PRO A 173 -6.34 13.22 20.20
CA PRO A 173 -7.55 12.50 20.59
C PRO A 173 -7.59 11.10 20.03
N LEU A 174 -8.18 10.18 20.78
CA LEU A 174 -8.58 8.87 20.31
C LEU A 174 -10.07 8.89 19.96
N TYR A 175 -10.40 8.43 18.77
CA TYR A 175 -11.78 8.38 18.28
C TYR A 175 -12.31 6.96 18.15
N ARG A 176 -13.62 6.84 18.30
CA ARG A 176 -14.43 5.77 17.69
C ARG A 176 -15.43 6.42 16.74
N ASP A 177 -15.30 6.14 15.45
CA ASP A 177 -16.02 6.81 14.37
C ASP A 177 -15.84 8.34 14.46
N MET A 178 -16.83 9.09 14.92
CA MET A 178 -16.76 10.54 15.10
C MET A 178 -16.78 10.96 16.59
N THR A 179 -16.74 10.01 17.52
CA THR A 179 -16.80 10.28 18.95
C THR A 179 -15.41 10.22 19.57
N ILE A 180 -15.01 11.26 20.29
CA ILE A 180 -13.79 11.27 21.09
C ILE A 180 -13.99 10.33 22.29
N LEU A 181 -13.13 9.33 22.41
CA LEU A 181 -13.11 8.40 23.55
C LEU A 181 -12.17 8.91 24.66
N GLU A 182 -11.08 9.55 24.27
CA GLU A 182 -10.00 9.96 25.18
C GLU A 182 -9.20 11.11 24.56
N GLU A 183 -8.86 12.14 25.36
CA GLU A 183 -8.00 13.25 24.95
C GLU A 183 -7.29 13.85 26.16
N PRO A 184 -5.93 13.86 26.19
CA PRO A 184 -5.04 13.23 25.20
C PRO A 184 -5.01 11.71 25.35
N LEU A 185 -4.73 11.00 24.25
CA LEU A 185 -4.50 9.55 24.24
C LEU A 185 -3.31 9.18 25.13
N VAL A 186 -3.48 8.19 26.00
CA VAL A 186 -2.36 7.51 26.68
C VAL A 186 -1.73 6.52 25.70
N GLN A 187 -0.68 6.96 25.00
CA GLN A 187 -0.10 6.22 23.85
C GLN A 187 0.45 4.85 24.24
N GLU A 188 0.95 4.69 25.47
CA GLU A 188 1.49 3.43 25.99
C GLU A 188 0.46 2.30 26.09
N THR A 189 -0.84 2.62 26.02
CA THR A 189 -1.93 1.62 26.01
C THR A 189 -2.45 1.31 24.62
N PHE A 190 -1.95 2.00 23.60
CA PHE A 190 -2.53 1.98 22.26
C PHE A 190 -2.45 0.61 21.59
N ALA A 191 -1.29 -0.06 21.66
CA ALA A 191 -1.07 -1.34 21.00
C ALA A 191 -1.96 -2.46 21.56
N GLU A 192 -2.12 -2.55 22.89
CA GLU A 192 -3.00 -3.53 23.51
C GLU A 192 -4.46 -3.32 23.10
N ARG A 193 -4.92 -2.06 23.13
CA ARG A 193 -6.28 -1.69 22.71
C ARG A 193 -6.51 -1.93 21.22
N LEU A 194 -5.52 -1.66 20.38
CA LEU A 194 -5.55 -1.95 18.94
C LEU A 194 -5.75 -3.45 18.68
N VAL A 195 -5.07 -4.30 19.45
CA VAL A 195 -5.23 -5.77 19.36
C VAL A 195 -6.66 -6.18 19.71
N GLU A 196 -7.24 -5.63 20.78
CA GLU A 196 -8.62 -5.97 21.17
C GLU A 196 -9.64 -5.51 20.12
N GLU A 197 -9.48 -4.33 19.53
CA GLU A 197 -10.30 -3.86 18.41
C GLU A 197 -10.17 -4.78 17.18
N ALA A 198 -8.94 -5.18 16.84
CA ALA A 198 -8.69 -6.10 15.73
C ALA A 198 -9.35 -7.47 15.97
N LYS A 199 -9.26 -8.01 17.20
CA LYS A 199 -9.96 -9.24 17.60
C LYS A 199 -11.48 -9.09 17.47
N GLY A 200 -12.03 -7.92 17.83
CA GLY A 200 -13.45 -7.60 17.68
C GLY A 200 -13.91 -7.68 16.23
N VAL A 201 -13.14 -7.10 15.29
CA VAL A 201 -13.43 -7.18 13.85
C VAL A 201 -13.33 -8.60 13.32
N ILE A 202 -12.27 -9.34 13.69
CA ILE A 202 -12.02 -10.70 13.23
C ILE A 202 -13.11 -11.65 13.72
N ASN A 203 -13.54 -11.54 14.98
CA ASN A 203 -14.51 -12.42 15.60
C ASN A 203 -15.98 -12.03 15.34
N SER A 204 -16.21 -10.84 14.77
CA SER A 204 -17.56 -10.39 14.45
C SER A 204 -18.28 -11.40 13.55
N PRO A 205 -19.49 -11.86 13.94
CA PRO A 205 -20.25 -12.84 13.18
C PRO A 205 -20.73 -12.22 11.87
N SER A 206 -20.33 -12.80 10.75
CA SER A 206 -20.77 -12.37 9.41
C SER A 206 -20.31 -13.37 8.36
N ASP A 207 -21.15 -13.61 7.37
CA ASP A 207 -20.80 -14.39 6.17
C ASP A 207 -20.05 -13.54 5.12
N LYS A 208 -20.04 -12.20 5.30
CA LYS A 208 -19.30 -11.30 4.42
C LYS A 208 -17.81 -11.31 4.75
N PRO A 209 -16.93 -11.24 3.74
CA PRO A 209 -15.52 -11.03 3.98
C PRO A 209 -15.28 -9.66 4.63
N PHE A 210 -14.12 -9.50 5.28
CA PHE A 210 -13.75 -8.22 5.85
C PHE A 210 -12.43 -7.68 5.27
N PHE A 211 -12.35 -6.36 5.21
CA PHE A 211 -11.11 -5.61 5.04
C PHE A 211 -10.79 -4.88 6.35
N LEU A 212 -9.65 -5.20 6.92
CA LEU A 212 -9.14 -4.58 8.14
C LEU A 212 -7.84 -3.84 7.83
N TYR A 213 -7.85 -2.52 7.95
CA TYR A 213 -6.68 -1.67 7.82
C TYR A 213 -6.16 -1.30 9.21
N VAL A 214 -5.03 -1.88 9.60
CA VAL A 214 -4.36 -1.67 10.89
C VAL A 214 -3.19 -0.74 10.66
N ALA A 215 -3.39 0.56 10.88
CA ALA A 215 -2.40 1.59 10.69
C ALA A 215 -1.79 1.97 12.05
N HIS A 216 -0.64 1.38 12.38
CA HIS A 216 0.05 1.67 13.63
C HIS A 216 0.47 3.14 13.76
N ILE A 217 0.62 3.61 15.01
CA ILE A 217 1.38 4.82 15.35
C ILE A 217 2.86 4.49 15.59
N ALA A 218 3.19 3.21 15.72
CA ALA A 218 4.53 2.69 15.96
C ALA A 218 5.27 2.41 14.62
N PRO A 219 6.61 2.59 14.61
CA PRO A 219 7.50 3.10 15.65
C PRO A 219 7.78 4.61 15.56
N HIS A 220 6.84 5.44 15.05
CA HIS A 220 7.00 6.90 14.95
C HIS A 220 7.23 7.56 16.32
N VAL A 221 8.04 8.61 16.35
CA VAL A 221 8.24 9.44 17.55
C VAL A 221 6.97 10.21 17.95
N PRO A 222 6.74 10.47 19.25
CA PRO A 222 7.53 10.08 20.42
C PRO A 222 7.42 8.57 20.69
N LEU A 223 8.55 7.97 21.06
CA LEU A 223 8.60 6.53 21.33
C LEU A 223 7.90 6.19 22.64
N ARG A 224 6.73 5.56 22.55
CA ARG A 224 5.83 5.25 23.66
C ARG A 224 5.42 3.78 23.71
N PRO A 225 6.40 2.84 23.78
CA PRO A 225 6.06 1.43 23.93
C PRO A 225 5.35 1.19 25.26
N GLY A 226 4.43 0.24 25.26
CA GLY A 226 3.73 -0.21 26.45
C GLY A 226 4.68 -0.75 27.53
N PRO A 227 4.26 -0.74 28.80
CA PRO A 227 5.10 -1.16 29.94
C PRO A 227 5.66 -2.58 29.77
N ALA A 228 4.92 -3.46 29.11
CA ALA A 228 5.33 -4.85 28.86
C ALA A 228 6.54 -4.98 27.94
N PHE A 229 6.85 -3.98 27.13
CA PHE A 229 7.94 -3.99 26.13
C PHE A 229 9.11 -3.10 26.52
N ARG A 230 8.89 -2.09 27.33
CA ARG A 230 9.89 -1.07 27.69
C ARG A 230 11.14 -1.68 28.33
N GLY A 231 12.32 -1.32 27.79
CA GLY A 231 13.63 -1.75 28.29
C GLY A 231 14.01 -3.19 27.92
N LYS A 232 13.35 -3.81 26.93
CA LYS A 232 13.61 -5.20 26.53
C LYS A 232 14.44 -5.36 25.26
N SER A 233 14.39 -4.38 24.38
CA SER A 233 15.14 -4.42 23.12
C SER A 233 16.56 -3.92 23.29
N GLN A 234 17.50 -4.53 22.53
CA GLN A 234 18.87 -4.03 22.45
C GLN A 234 18.98 -2.67 21.73
N GLN A 235 17.93 -2.29 20.96
CA GLN A 235 17.84 -1.03 20.22
C GLN A 235 17.15 0.10 21.03
N GLY A 236 17.02 -0.04 22.35
CA GLY A 236 16.38 0.92 23.22
C GLY A 236 14.88 1.10 22.93
N LEU A 237 14.33 2.27 23.24
CA LEU A 237 12.88 2.52 23.12
C LEU A 237 12.34 2.31 21.70
N TYR A 238 13.12 2.61 20.67
CA TYR A 238 12.71 2.34 19.28
C TYR A 238 12.51 0.85 19.03
N GLY A 239 13.51 0.06 19.44
CA GLY A 239 13.41 -1.39 19.34
C GLY A 239 12.27 -1.98 20.18
N ASP A 240 12.05 -1.45 21.39
CA ASP A 240 10.90 -1.84 22.23
C ASP A 240 9.57 -1.62 21.49
N PHE A 241 9.43 -0.48 20.80
CA PHE A 241 8.21 -0.13 20.06
C PHE A 241 8.01 -0.98 18.80
N VAL A 242 9.11 -1.37 18.10
CA VAL A 242 9.06 -2.33 16.99
C VAL A 242 8.73 -3.75 17.49
N GLU A 243 9.29 -4.19 18.62
CA GLU A 243 8.98 -5.50 19.23
C GLU A 243 7.52 -5.57 19.69
N GLU A 244 6.94 -4.47 20.19
CA GLU A 244 5.52 -4.37 20.51
C GLU A 244 4.64 -4.48 19.25
N MET A 245 5.02 -3.82 18.15
CA MET A 245 4.32 -3.93 16.87
C MET A 245 4.40 -5.35 16.28
N ASP A 246 5.55 -6.03 16.41
CA ASP A 246 5.68 -7.44 16.07
C ASP A 246 4.73 -8.32 16.89
N TRP A 247 4.62 -8.07 18.20
CA TRP A 247 3.66 -8.75 19.08
C TRP A 247 2.22 -8.51 18.62
N THR A 248 1.84 -7.26 18.29
CA THR A 248 0.51 -6.91 17.77
C THR A 248 0.18 -7.75 16.53
N THR A 249 1.13 -7.84 15.59
CA THR A 249 0.98 -8.69 14.40
C THR A 249 0.78 -10.16 14.78
N GLY A 250 1.55 -10.65 15.76
CA GLY A 250 1.42 -12.00 16.30
C GLY A 250 0.03 -12.30 16.87
N GLU A 251 -0.54 -11.35 17.64
CA GLU A 251 -1.87 -11.50 18.24
C GLU A 251 -2.99 -11.50 17.16
N ILE A 252 -2.86 -10.66 16.12
CA ILE A 252 -3.78 -10.67 14.98
C ILE A 252 -3.76 -12.03 14.26
N LEU A 253 -2.57 -12.59 13.99
CA LEU A 253 -2.43 -13.90 13.36
C LEU A 253 -2.99 -15.04 14.25
N LYS A 254 -2.81 -14.96 15.56
CA LYS A 254 -3.41 -15.89 16.52
C LYS A 254 -4.94 -15.81 16.51
N ALA A 255 -5.49 -14.60 16.50
CA ALA A 255 -6.93 -14.37 16.44
C ALA A 255 -7.54 -14.95 15.16
N LEU A 256 -6.91 -14.76 13.99
CA LEU A 256 -7.34 -15.37 12.73
C LEU A 256 -7.38 -16.89 12.80
N LYS A 257 -6.35 -17.49 13.39
CA LYS A 257 -6.27 -18.95 13.56
C LYS A 257 -7.35 -19.46 14.51
N ALA A 258 -7.54 -18.79 15.65
CA ALA A 258 -8.57 -19.14 16.63
C ALA A 258 -10.00 -19.02 16.05
N ALA A 259 -10.24 -18.02 15.18
CA ALA A 259 -11.52 -17.83 14.49
C ALA A 259 -11.73 -18.77 13.29
N GLY A 260 -10.76 -19.65 12.96
CA GLY A 260 -10.85 -20.52 11.79
C GLY A 260 -10.77 -19.79 10.44
N LYS A 261 -10.31 -18.52 10.42
CA LYS A 261 -10.26 -17.65 9.22
C LYS A 261 -8.89 -17.58 8.57
N ASP A 262 -7.87 -18.22 9.14
CA ASP A 262 -6.47 -18.10 8.73
C ASP A 262 -6.23 -18.51 7.26
N GLN A 263 -6.86 -19.60 6.80
CA GLN A 263 -6.70 -20.10 5.42
C GLN A 263 -7.37 -19.21 4.36
N ASP A 264 -8.37 -18.45 4.77
CA ASP A 264 -9.17 -17.58 3.90
C ASP A 264 -8.78 -16.10 4.02
N THR A 265 -7.63 -15.79 4.62
CA THR A 265 -7.20 -14.40 4.88
C THR A 265 -5.84 -14.12 4.25
N LEU A 266 -5.79 -13.07 3.43
CA LEU A 266 -4.55 -12.43 3.01
C LEU A 266 -4.14 -11.40 4.07
N VAL A 267 -2.95 -11.56 4.64
CA VAL A 267 -2.36 -10.59 5.57
C VAL A 267 -1.13 -9.96 4.92
N ILE A 268 -1.11 -8.63 4.83
CA ILE A 268 0.01 -7.84 4.33
C ILE A 268 0.55 -6.99 5.47
N PHE A 269 1.88 -6.92 5.58
CA PHE A 269 2.60 -6.02 6.47
C PHE A 269 3.57 -5.16 5.64
N THR A 270 3.56 -3.84 5.87
CA THR A 270 4.50 -2.88 5.26
C THR A 270 4.63 -1.61 6.11
N SER A 271 5.35 -0.60 5.62
CA SER A 271 5.47 0.74 6.23
C SER A 271 5.00 1.82 5.26
N ASP A 272 4.63 2.98 5.80
CA ASP A 272 4.17 4.12 4.99
C ASP A 272 5.32 4.88 4.32
N ASN A 273 6.48 4.94 4.92
CA ASN A 273 7.75 5.47 4.37
C ASN A 273 8.95 4.87 5.10
N GLY A 274 10.14 5.20 4.64
CA GLY A 274 11.39 4.78 5.30
C GLY A 274 11.55 5.36 6.71
N PRO A 275 12.56 4.91 7.46
CA PRO A 275 12.69 5.21 8.89
C PRO A 275 13.06 6.67 9.15
N TRP A 276 12.72 7.15 10.35
CA TRP A 276 13.31 8.34 10.93
C TRP A 276 14.73 8.03 11.48
N TRP A 277 15.30 8.89 12.28
CA TRP A 277 16.69 8.75 12.74
C TRP A 277 16.97 7.52 13.61
N GLU A 278 15.96 7.03 14.33
CA GLU A 278 16.05 5.90 15.25
C GLU A 278 16.10 4.54 14.53
N GLY A 279 15.50 4.48 13.33
CA GLY A 279 15.40 3.25 12.55
C GLY A 279 16.51 3.09 11.51
N SER A 280 16.55 1.92 10.90
CA SER A 280 17.57 1.51 9.94
C SER A 280 17.00 1.29 8.54
N SER A 281 17.45 2.05 7.56
CA SER A 281 17.17 1.77 6.14
C SER A 281 17.95 0.57 5.57
N GLY A 282 18.76 -0.12 6.40
CA GLY A 282 19.57 -1.25 5.98
C GLY A 282 20.61 -0.84 4.93
N PRO A 283 20.66 -1.51 3.76
CA PRO A 283 21.62 -1.19 2.72
C PRO A 283 21.22 0.03 1.86
N LEU A 284 20.04 0.61 2.10
CA LEU A 284 19.51 1.70 1.29
C LEU A 284 20.04 3.04 1.79
N ARG A 285 20.30 3.96 0.86
CA ARG A 285 20.81 5.27 1.20
C ARG A 285 19.74 6.14 1.83
N ASP A 286 20.11 6.81 2.93
CA ASP A 286 19.33 7.86 3.60
C ASP A 286 18.01 7.35 4.24
N ARG A 287 17.01 8.20 4.48
CA ARG A 287 15.83 7.94 5.31
C ARG A 287 14.67 8.88 4.99
N LYS A 288 13.59 8.82 5.77
CA LYS A 288 12.37 9.66 5.67
C LYS A 288 12.71 11.10 5.30
N GLY A 289 11.96 11.67 4.37
CA GLY A 289 12.13 13.04 3.87
C GLY A 289 13.18 13.20 2.77
N SER A 290 14.11 12.24 2.62
CA SER A 290 15.12 12.25 1.56
C SER A 290 14.55 11.86 0.19
N THR A 291 15.36 12.01 -0.85
CA THR A 291 15.04 11.61 -2.22
C THR A 291 15.76 10.33 -2.66
N TYR A 292 16.56 9.76 -1.79
CA TYR A 292 17.25 8.49 -2.00
C TYR A 292 16.37 7.29 -1.60
N GLU A 293 16.78 6.09 -2.01
CA GLU A 293 15.91 4.90 -1.91
C GLU A 293 15.52 4.55 -0.47
N GLY A 294 16.33 4.89 0.53
CA GLY A 294 16.03 4.63 1.94
C GLY A 294 14.84 5.39 2.51
N ALA A 295 14.39 6.47 1.83
CA ALA A 295 13.18 7.17 2.20
C ALA A 295 11.88 6.48 1.74
N TYR A 296 11.97 5.64 0.71
CA TYR A 296 10.85 5.00 0.05
C TYR A 296 10.87 3.48 0.18
N GLY A 297 12.05 2.88 0.26
CA GLY A 297 12.24 1.44 0.39
C GLY A 297 11.78 0.94 1.76
N VAL A 298 10.72 0.15 1.79
CA VAL A 298 10.10 -0.33 3.01
C VAL A 298 9.99 -1.86 3.02
N PRO A 299 9.96 -2.51 4.20
CA PRO A 299 9.70 -3.93 4.26
C PRO A 299 8.29 -4.24 3.75
N PHE A 300 8.15 -5.34 3.00
CA PHE A 300 6.86 -5.86 2.57
C PHE A 300 6.82 -7.36 2.77
N ILE A 301 5.82 -7.81 3.52
CA ILE A 301 5.54 -9.22 3.78
C ILE A 301 4.08 -9.49 3.44
N ALA A 302 3.79 -10.56 2.71
CA ALA A 302 2.44 -11.02 2.45
C ALA A 302 2.30 -12.50 2.79
N ARG A 303 1.25 -12.86 3.51
CA ARG A 303 0.95 -14.23 3.88
C ARG A 303 -0.50 -14.58 3.57
N TRP A 304 -0.66 -15.63 2.79
CA TRP A 304 -1.96 -16.26 2.55
C TRP A 304 -1.73 -17.78 2.35
N PRO A 305 -2.04 -18.59 3.35
CA PRO A 305 -1.76 -20.02 3.27
C PRO A 305 -2.38 -20.68 2.05
N GLY A 306 -1.59 -21.51 1.35
CA GLY A 306 -2.03 -22.20 0.14
C GLY A 306 -2.19 -21.32 -1.12
N LYS A 307 -2.00 -19.99 -1.03
CA LYS A 307 -2.09 -19.07 -2.16
C LYS A 307 -0.77 -18.36 -2.46
N ILE A 308 -0.01 -18.01 -1.42
CA ILE A 308 1.36 -17.50 -1.56
C ILE A 308 2.30 -18.64 -1.16
N PRO A 309 3.20 -19.09 -2.06
CA PRO A 309 4.15 -20.15 -1.72
C PRO A 309 5.08 -19.74 -0.59
N SER A 310 5.19 -20.55 0.45
CA SER A 310 6.03 -20.26 1.62
C SER A 310 7.48 -19.98 1.25
N GLY A 311 8.08 -19.00 1.92
CA GLY A 311 9.46 -18.59 1.70
C GLY A 311 9.73 -17.94 0.33
N THR A 312 8.69 -17.43 -0.35
CA THR A 312 8.86 -16.66 -1.58
C THR A 312 9.62 -15.37 -1.29
N VAL A 313 10.67 -15.13 -2.09
CA VAL A 313 11.41 -13.86 -2.08
C VAL A 313 11.42 -13.35 -3.51
N SER A 314 10.96 -12.10 -3.70
CA SER A 314 11.00 -11.45 -5.00
C SER A 314 11.72 -10.10 -4.88
N ASP A 315 12.58 -9.82 -5.84
CA ASP A 315 13.28 -8.54 -6.00
C ASP A 315 12.65 -7.67 -7.10
N GLN A 316 11.46 -8.04 -7.55
CA GLN A 316 10.72 -7.28 -8.53
C GLN A 316 10.18 -5.99 -7.92
N MET A 317 10.42 -4.86 -8.60
CA MET A 317 9.98 -3.57 -8.09
C MET A 317 8.47 -3.45 -8.06
N SER A 318 7.96 -2.88 -6.98
CA SER A 318 6.54 -2.62 -6.75
C SER A 318 6.37 -1.48 -5.75
N MET A 319 5.18 -0.94 -5.64
CA MET A 319 4.92 0.25 -4.83
C MET A 319 3.58 0.12 -4.08
N ASN A 320 3.39 0.87 -3.02
CA ASN A 320 2.17 0.80 -2.21
C ASN A 320 0.89 1.19 -2.98
N ILE A 321 1.01 1.98 -4.06
CA ILE A 321 -0.11 2.27 -4.98
C ILE A 321 -0.65 1.01 -5.68
N ASP A 322 0.14 -0.06 -5.75
CA ASP A 322 -0.25 -1.33 -6.36
C ASP A 322 -1.26 -2.11 -5.51
N LEU A 323 -1.40 -1.74 -4.23
CA LEU A 323 -2.31 -2.46 -3.33
C LEU A 323 -3.77 -2.28 -3.76
N LEU A 324 -4.18 -1.09 -4.22
CA LEU A 324 -5.56 -0.89 -4.68
C LEU A 324 -5.92 -1.84 -5.83
N PRO A 325 -5.26 -1.82 -7.00
CA PRO A 325 -5.64 -2.70 -8.11
C PRO A 325 -5.42 -4.18 -7.82
N THR A 326 -4.44 -4.53 -6.98
CA THR A 326 -4.18 -5.91 -6.57
C THR A 326 -5.30 -6.45 -5.69
N LEU A 327 -5.67 -5.73 -4.65
CA LEU A 327 -6.70 -6.16 -3.70
C LEU A 327 -8.09 -6.08 -4.30
N ALA A 328 -8.37 -5.06 -5.14
CA ALA A 328 -9.59 -4.99 -5.92
C ALA A 328 -9.77 -6.22 -6.82
N ALA A 329 -8.72 -6.63 -7.53
CA ALA A 329 -8.76 -7.82 -8.39
C ALA A 329 -9.04 -9.10 -7.59
N LEU A 330 -8.43 -9.27 -6.40
CA LEU A 330 -8.65 -10.42 -5.52
C LEU A 330 -10.08 -10.44 -4.92
N ALA A 331 -10.65 -9.26 -4.70
CA ALA A 331 -12.01 -9.08 -4.21
C ALA A 331 -13.08 -9.16 -5.31
N GLY A 332 -12.69 -9.19 -6.59
CA GLY A 332 -13.62 -9.07 -7.71
C GLY A 332 -14.24 -7.67 -7.84
N ALA A 333 -13.62 -6.66 -7.22
CA ALA A 333 -14.02 -5.27 -7.33
C ALA A 333 -13.55 -4.65 -8.65
N LYS A 334 -14.31 -3.67 -9.15
CA LYS A 334 -13.96 -2.96 -10.39
C LYS A 334 -13.10 -1.76 -10.06
N VAL A 335 -11.90 -1.73 -10.62
CA VAL A 335 -11.03 -0.55 -10.55
C VAL A 335 -11.63 0.57 -11.43
N PRO A 336 -11.65 1.84 -10.98
CA PRO A 336 -12.16 2.96 -11.76
C PRO A 336 -11.46 3.12 -13.12
N THR A 337 -12.21 3.48 -14.15
CA THR A 337 -11.70 3.76 -15.51
C THR A 337 -11.85 5.22 -15.92
N ASP A 338 -12.51 6.03 -15.08
CA ASP A 338 -12.73 7.46 -15.27
C ASP A 338 -11.53 8.32 -14.86
N ARG A 339 -10.53 7.70 -14.27
CA ARG A 339 -9.31 8.33 -13.76
C ARG A 339 -8.09 7.46 -13.96
N VAL A 340 -6.89 8.09 -13.93
CA VAL A 340 -5.63 7.33 -13.97
C VAL A 340 -5.41 6.65 -12.62
N ILE A 341 -5.24 5.35 -12.63
CA ILE A 341 -4.69 4.56 -11.53
C ILE A 341 -3.24 4.25 -11.89
N ASP A 342 -2.29 4.72 -11.08
CA ASP A 342 -0.85 4.55 -11.34
C ASP A 342 -0.36 3.17 -10.91
N GLY A 343 -1.00 2.59 -9.91
CA GLY A 343 -0.71 1.24 -9.42
C GLY A 343 -1.11 0.16 -10.42
N GLN A 344 -0.47 -0.98 -10.30
CA GLN A 344 -0.73 -2.16 -11.13
C GLN A 344 -0.95 -3.41 -10.27
N ASN A 345 -1.61 -4.42 -10.84
CA ASN A 345 -1.84 -5.67 -10.12
C ASN A 345 -0.55 -6.49 -10.00
N ILE A 346 -0.01 -6.53 -8.78
CA ILE A 346 1.22 -7.26 -8.43
C ILE A 346 0.95 -8.66 -7.85
N TRP A 347 -0.28 -9.15 -7.86
CA TRP A 347 -0.60 -10.50 -7.38
C TRP A 347 0.29 -11.59 -7.99
N PRO A 348 0.64 -11.56 -9.30
CA PRO A 348 1.51 -12.57 -9.89
C PRO A 348 2.87 -12.69 -9.21
N ILE A 349 3.52 -11.59 -8.81
CA ILE A 349 4.84 -11.63 -8.15
C ILE A 349 4.78 -12.14 -6.70
N LEU A 350 3.62 -12.15 -6.09
CA LEU A 350 3.37 -12.72 -4.77
C LEU A 350 3.01 -14.21 -4.85
N SER A 351 2.21 -14.59 -5.85
CA SER A 351 1.61 -15.93 -5.96
C SER A 351 2.41 -16.92 -6.80
N LYS A 352 3.33 -16.44 -7.66
CA LYS A 352 4.11 -17.27 -8.59
C LYS A 352 5.60 -16.93 -8.48
N ARG A 353 6.42 -17.92 -8.13
CA ARG A 353 7.89 -17.75 -8.14
C ARG A 353 8.37 -17.42 -9.55
N GLY A 354 9.27 -16.47 -9.68
CA GLY A 354 9.85 -16.04 -10.95
C GLY A 354 8.95 -15.16 -11.80
N ALA A 355 7.77 -14.77 -11.33
CA ALA A 355 6.95 -13.78 -12.03
C ALA A 355 7.65 -12.42 -12.05
N VAL A 356 7.45 -11.68 -13.15
CA VAL A 356 8.07 -10.38 -13.40
C VAL A 356 7.07 -9.28 -13.01
N THR A 357 7.61 -8.15 -12.54
CA THR A 357 6.81 -6.95 -12.25
C THR A 357 6.09 -6.43 -13.50
N PRO A 358 4.85 -5.93 -13.35
CA PRO A 358 4.18 -5.23 -14.44
C PRO A 358 4.73 -3.83 -14.72
N HIS A 359 5.58 -3.30 -13.81
CA HIS A 359 6.14 -1.96 -13.94
C HIS A 359 7.41 -1.95 -14.82
N ASP A 360 7.43 -1.08 -15.81
CA ASP A 360 8.64 -0.70 -16.55
C ASP A 360 9.44 0.40 -15.85
N LYS A 361 8.75 1.25 -15.08
CA LYS A 361 9.30 2.36 -14.29
C LYS A 361 8.42 2.71 -13.09
N LEU A 362 9.04 3.34 -12.08
CA LEU A 362 8.37 3.97 -10.94
C LEU A 362 8.92 5.39 -10.78
N TYR A 363 8.05 6.33 -10.43
CA TYR A 363 8.43 7.69 -10.08
C TYR A 363 8.47 7.90 -8.57
N PHE A 364 9.42 8.70 -8.12
CA PHE A 364 9.58 9.06 -6.71
C PHE A 364 9.42 10.55 -6.55
N PHE A 365 8.51 10.93 -5.66
CA PHE A 365 8.14 12.32 -5.45
C PHE A 365 8.74 12.85 -4.15
N SER A 366 9.26 14.08 -4.21
CA SER A 366 9.54 14.91 -3.04
C SER A 366 8.60 16.10 -3.10
N ASN A 367 7.65 16.17 -2.19
CA ASN A 367 6.50 17.05 -2.34
C ASN A 367 5.83 16.82 -3.72
N ALA A 368 5.42 17.88 -4.41
CA ALA A 368 4.81 17.76 -5.74
C ALA A 368 5.82 17.58 -6.89
N ASN A 369 7.12 17.50 -6.60
CA ASN A 369 8.16 17.38 -7.61
C ASN A 369 8.61 15.95 -7.81
N ILE A 370 8.86 15.57 -9.05
CA ILE A 370 9.53 14.29 -9.36
C ILE A 370 11.00 14.44 -8.96
N ALA A 371 11.44 13.62 -8.02
CA ALA A 371 12.80 13.60 -7.50
C ALA A 371 13.67 12.51 -8.16
N ALA A 372 13.05 11.41 -8.55
CA ALA A 372 13.75 10.33 -9.23
C ALA A 372 12.82 9.48 -10.09
N VAL A 373 13.41 8.77 -11.04
CA VAL A 373 12.78 7.65 -11.78
C VAL A 373 13.62 6.40 -11.58
N ARG A 374 12.95 5.25 -11.49
CA ARG A 374 13.57 3.94 -11.36
C ARG A 374 12.98 2.95 -12.35
N THR A 375 13.85 2.20 -13.02
CA THR A 375 13.53 0.95 -13.68
C THR A 375 14.03 -0.21 -12.81
N GLN A 376 13.85 -1.46 -13.21
CA GLN A 376 14.31 -2.62 -12.43
C GLN A 376 15.82 -2.52 -12.07
N ASP A 377 16.67 -2.04 -13.00
CA ASP A 377 18.12 -2.03 -12.86
C ASP A 377 18.74 -0.65 -12.63
N TRP A 378 18.07 0.42 -13.03
CA TRP A 378 18.63 1.77 -13.00
C TRP A 378 17.76 2.76 -12.25
N ARG A 379 18.40 3.67 -11.53
CA ARG A 379 17.74 4.79 -10.87
C ARG A 379 18.46 6.10 -11.20
N MET A 380 17.70 7.10 -11.63
CA MET A 380 18.21 8.46 -11.86
C MET A 380 17.55 9.41 -10.86
N VAL A 381 18.39 10.10 -10.09
CA VAL A 381 17.97 11.14 -9.15
C VAL A 381 18.23 12.51 -9.78
N VAL A 382 17.17 13.32 -9.85
CA VAL A 382 17.22 14.67 -10.45
C VAL A 382 16.96 15.77 -9.44
N ARG A 383 16.63 15.40 -8.20
CA ARG A 383 16.36 16.35 -7.12
C ARG A 383 16.84 15.76 -5.82
N ALA A 384 17.74 16.47 -5.13
CA ALA A 384 18.17 16.10 -3.79
C ALA A 384 17.41 16.95 -2.77
N TYR A 385 16.63 16.28 -1.92
CA TYR A 385 15.95 16.91 -0.80
C TYR A 385 16.41 16.26 0.50
N TYR A 386 16.92 17.06 1.40
CA TYR A 386 17.32 16.62 2.71
C TYR A 386 16.94 17.68 3.74
N LEU A 387 15.97 17.37 4.58
CA LEU A 387 15.39 18.31 5.54
C LEU A 387 14.84 19.57 4.81
N ASN A 388 15.50 20.69 4.95
CA ASN A 388 15.10 21.97 4.34
C ASN A 388 15.87 22.32 3.07
N PHE A 389 16.77 21.42 2.61
CA PHE A 389 17.57 21.64 1.42
C PHE A 389 16.94 20.89 0.24
N ASP A 390 16.49 21.64 -0.75
CA ASP A 390 15.90 21.11 -1.98
C ASP A 390 16.67 21.64 -3.19
N ALA A 391 17.53 20.80 -3.77
CA ALA A 391 18.35 21.13 -4.91
C ALA A 391 17.87 20.43 -6.18
N PRO A 392 17.42 21.19 -7.20
CA PRO A 392 17.10 20.63 -8.52
C PRO A 392 18.40 20.33 -9.28
N LEU A 393 18.97 19.14 -9.08
CA LEU A 393 20.29 18.75 -9.58
C LEU A 393 20.43 18.90 -11.09
N ASP A 394 19.42 18.53 -11.83
CA ASP A 394 19.40 18.58 -13.29
C ASP A 394 19.41 20.00 -13.85
N GLN A 395 18.90 21.01 -13.12
CA GLN A 395 19.00 22.41 -13.50
C GLN A 395 20.44 22.93 -13.40
N PHE A 396 21.28 22.30 -12.57
CA PHE A 396 22.71 22.58 -12.46
C PHE A 396 23.57 21.67 -13.35
N ASN A 397 22.94 20.94 -14.28
CA ASN A 397 23.57 19.92 -15.12
C ASN A 397 24.29 18.83 -14.30
N TYR A 398 23.86 18.60 -13.07
CA TYR A 398 24.36 17.55 -12.20
C TYR A 398 23.48 16.29 -12.33
N ARG A 399 24.09 15.15 -12.59
CA ARG A 399 23.39 13.91 -12.91
C ARG A 399 23.81 12.81 -11.96
N LEU A 400 22.83 12.18 -11.34
CA LEU A 400 23.05 11.02 -10.48
C LEU A 400 22.34 9.80 -11.09
N LEU A 401 23.14 8.86 -11.60
CA LEU A 401 22.64 7.60 -12.15
C LEU A 401 23.26 6.44 -11.39
N PHE A 402 22.44 5.55 -10.87
CA PHE A 402 22.86 4.39 -10.08
C PHE A 402 22.41 3.08 -10.70
N ASN A 403 23.30 2.08 -10.68
CA ASN A 403 22.97 0.71 -11.06
C ASN A 403 22.44 -0.05 -9.83
N MET A 404 21.14 -0.15 -9.71
CA MET A 404 20.46 -0.70 -8.54
C MET A 404 20.57 -2.22 -8.39
N LYS A 405 21.15 -2.90 -9.35
CA LYS A 405 21.50 -4.31 -9.25
C LYS A 405 22.74 -4.54 -8.38
N ASN A 406 23.71 -3.63 -8.50
CA ASN A 406 25.02 -3.75 -7.88
C ASN A 406 25.28 -2.70 -6.79
N ASP A 407 24.53 -1.60 -6.76
CA ASP A 407 24.70 -0.45 -5.86
C ASP A 407 23.36 0.01 -5.30
N ARG A 408 22.82 -0.78 -4.37
CA ARG A 408 21.58 -0.43 -3.67
C ARG A 408 21.72 0.77 -2.72
N GLY A 409 22.97 1.06 -2.34
CA GLY A 409 23.32 2.20 -1.48
C GLY A 409 23.45 3.53 -2.22
N GLU A 410 23.27 3.55 -3.55
CA GLU A 410 23.37 4.76 -4.37
C GLU A 410 24.69 5.52 -4.10
N THR A 411 25.81 4.77 -4.06
CA THR A 411 27.11 5.27 -3.60
C THR A 411 27.95 5.87 -4.72
N VAL A 412 27.84 5.33 -5.95
CA VAL A 412 28.67 5.75 -7.09
C VAL A 412 27.78 6.10 -8.29
N SER A 413 27.80 7.39 -8.66
CA SER A 413 27.12 7.80 -9.90
C SER A 413 27.86 7.29 -11.13
N LEU A 414 27.11 6.69 -12.03
CA LEU A 414 27.57 6.17 -13.31
C LEU A 414 27.11 7.03 -14.51
N ALA A 415 26.63 8.26 -14.26
CA ALA A 415 26.05 9.10 -15.29
C ALA A 415 26.99 9.35 -16.47
N ASP A 416 28.27 9.60 -16.20
CA ASP A 416 29.26 9.87 -17.26
C ASP A 416 29.66 8.62 -18.05
N ARG A 417 29.40 7.43 -17.49
CA ARG A 417 29.74 6.15 -18.15
C ARG A 417 28.60 5.60 -19.02
N PHE A 418 27.35 6.04 -18.76
CA PHE A 418 26.16 5.52 -19.43
C PHE A 418 25.23 6.68 -19.86
N PRO A 419 25.70 7.58 -20.75
CA PRO A 419 24.92 8.73 -21.19
C PRO A 419 23.61 8.33 -21.89
N GLU A 420 23.58 7.21 -22.61
CA GLU A 420 22.37 6.70 -23.27
C GLU A 420 21.28 6.26 -22.25
N ILE A 421 21.67 5.78 -21.08
CA ILE A 421 20.74 5.46 -19.99
C ILE A 421 20.23 6.75 -19.37
N VAL A 422 21.11 7.73 -19.15
CA VAL A 422 20.73 9.07 -18.65
C VAL A 422 19.69 9.71 -19.56
N ASP A 423 19.92 9.72 -20.88
CA ASP A 423 19.01 10.33 -21.86
C ASP A 423 17.63 9.64 -21.85
N ARG A 424 17.62 8.29 -21.80
CA ARG A 424 16.39 7.52 -21.70
C ARG A 424 15.60 7.83 -20.42
N LEU A 425 16.25 7.84 -19.27
CA LEU A 425 15.57 8.11 -17.99
C LEU A 425 15.17 9.59 -17.87
N LYS A 426 15.95 10.50 -18.44
CA LYS A 426 15.59 11.92 -18.52
C LYS A 426 14.32 12.12 -19.32
N ALA A 427 14.17 11.45 -20.47
CA ALA A 427 12.95 11.53 -21.27
C ALA A 427 11.72 11.05 -20.49
N MET A 428 11.86 9.99 -19.65
CA MET A 428 10.77 9.54 -18.75
C MET A 428 10.41 10.60 -17.72
N ILE A 429 11.41 11.28 -17.12
CA ILE A 429 11.19 12.36 -16.14
C ILE A 429 10.51 13.55 -16.80
N ASP A 430 10.96 13.97 -17.98
CA ASP A 430 10.40 15.12 -18.69
C ASP A 430 8.94 14.88 -19.08
N ALA A 431 8.62 13.66 -19.54
CA ALA A 431 7.24 13.27 -19.83
C ALA A 431 6.37 13.31 -18.57
N ALA A 432 6.87 12.77 -17.44
CA ALA A 432 6.15 12.79 -16.18
C ALA A 432 5.99 14.21 -15.62
N ARG A 433 6.99 15.08 -15.76
CA ARG A 433 6.87 16.50 -15.38
C ARG A 433 5.80 17.23 -16.19
N ALA A 434 5.69 16.93 -17.47
CA ALA A 434 4.63 17.50 -18.30
C ALA A 434 3.24 17.03 -17.82
N GLU A 435 3.09 15.75 -17.50
CA GLU A 435 1.84 15.18 -16.99
C GLU A 435 1.46 15.72 -15.61
N PHE A 436 2.35 15.57 -14.63
CA PHE A 436 2.07 15.95 -13.24
C PHE A 436 2.10 17.46 -13.01
N GLY A 437 2.91 18.21 -13.75
CA GLY A 437 2.96 19.69 -13.67
C GLY A 437 1.64 20.34 -14.06
N ALA A 438 0.96 19.82 -15.07
CA ALA A 438 -0.36 20.29 -15.46
C ALA A 438 -1.41 20.06 -14.37
N ILE A 439 -1.35 18.91 -13.67
CA ILE A 439 -2.25 18.59 -12.56
C ILE A 439 -2.01 19.53 -11.37
N THR A 440 -0.76 19.76 -11.01
CA THR A 440 -0.40 20.63 -9.88
C THR A 440 -0.84 22.08 -10.11
N GLN A 441 -0.72 22.59 -11.34
CA GLN A 441 -1.18 23.95 -11.69
C GLN A 441 -2.71 24.11 -11.58
N GLN A 442 -3.48 23.06 -11.88
CA GLN A 442 -4.94 23.07 -11.74
C GLN A 442 -5.41 23.06 -10.28
N ARG A 443 -4.57 22.56 -9.34
CA ARG A 443 -4.93 22.38 -7.93
C ARG A 443 -4.28 23.39 -6.97
N THR A 444 -3.62 24.41 -7.44
CA THR A 444 -3.00 25.47 -6.61
C THR A 444 -4.00 26.43 -5.96
N SER A 445 -5.29 26.31 -6.24
CA SER A 445 -6.33 26.91 -5.40
C SER A 445 -6.79 25.83 -4.42
N PRO A 446 -6.52 25.93 -3.10
CA PRO A 446 -7.21 25.11 -2.13
C PRO A 446 -8.71 25.42 -2.32
N GLN A 447 -9.52 24.46 -2.70
CA GLN A 447 -10.93 24.54 -2.38
C GLN A 447 -10.97 24.62 -0.85
N ALA A 448 -11.21 25.80 -0.34
CA ALA A 448 -11.47 26.02 1.07
C ALA A 448 -12.75 25.27 1.39
N ASP A 449 -12.62 24.01 1.77
CA ASP A 449 -13.64 23.36 2.57
C ASP A 449 -13.68 24.20 3.84
N GLY A 450 -14.79 24.85 4.12
CA GLY A 450 -14.98 25.91 5.10
C GLY A 450 -14.30 25.70 6.48
N PRO A 451 -14.54 26.57 7.48
CA PRO A 451 -13.79 26.56 8.74
C PRO A 451 -13.78 25.17 9.36
N ILE A 452 -12.64 24.80 9.99
CA ILE A 452 -12.42 23.52 10.67
C ILE A 452 -13.64 23.24 11.55
N GLN A 453 -14.49 22.32 11.09
CA GLN A 453 -15.55 21.75 11.92
C GLN A 453 -14.97 20.51 12.58
N LEU A 454 -14.69 20.62 13.87
CA LEU A 454 -14.32 19.46 14.66
C LEU A 454 -15.41 18.38 14.51
N PRO A 455 -15.03 17.09 14.46
CA PRO A 455 -15.96 15.98 14.21
C PRO A 455 -17.16 15.88 15.17
N ASN A 456 -17.16 16.64 16.26
CA ASN A 456 -18.25 16.68 17.25
C ASN A 456 -19.50 17.44 16.79
N GLU A 457 -19.48 18.12 15.65
CA GLU A 457 -20.72 18.68 15.12
C GLU A 457 -21.52 17.60 14.40
N THR A 458 -22.65 17.24 14.98
CA THR A 458 -23.62 16.25 14.48
C THR A 458 -24.27 16.72 13.18
N ARG A 459 -23.61 16.51 12.04
CA ARG A 459 -24.31 16.46 10.76
C ARG A 459 -24.74 15.01 10.49
N PRO A 460 -26.01 14.78 10.12
CA PRO A 460 -26.46 13.44 9.80
C PRO A 460 -25.62 12.87 8.65
N LEU A 461 -25.07 11.68 8.87
CA LEU A 461 -24.40 10.88 7.83
C LEU A 461 -25.37 10.78 6.63
N LYS A 462 -24.91 11.09 5.43
CA LYS A 462 -25.61 10.66 4.22
C LYS A 462 -25.75 9.14 4.33
N LYS A 463 -27.01 8.66 4.36
CA LYS A 463 -27.27 7.22 4.23
C LYS A 463 -26.59 6.78 2.93
N ALA A 464 -25.77 5.74 3.02
CA ALA A 464 -25.32 5.04 1.83
C ALA A 464 -26.52 4.61 0.99
N PRO A 465 -26.43 4.65 -0.35
CA PRO A 465 -27.51 4.23 -1.22
C PRO A 465 -27.93 2.78 -0.99
#